data_4b140ac3c8216cda0f5d993f9aa1a484
#
_entry.id   4b140ac3c8216cda0f5d993f9aa1a484
#
_cell.length_a   1.000
_cell.length_b   1.000
_cell.length_c   1.000
_cell.angle_alpha   90.00
_cell.angle_beta   90.00
_cell.angle_gamma   90.00
#
_symmetry.space_group_name_H-M   'P 1'
#
loop_
_entity.id
_entity.type
_entity.pdbx_description
1 polymer ?
#
loop_
_entity_poly.entity_id
_entity_poly.type
_entity_poly.pdbx_seq_one_letter_code
_entity_poly.pdbx_strand_id
1 'polypeptide(L)'
;MLHIYKASAGSGKTYTLTLEYIKLLLGYRDEQGRYRLYRKSDAQHRRILAVTFTNKATEEMKHRIVFQLDILAHDTEKSPYVDGLMQLFGCTVEQIRGIASETLYVLLHDFSYFNISTIDRFFQQVLRNFTREIGLQGSFEIEMDNDFVTASAIDRMYSELSDVDQKGLLNWLIHYAEERIESGNWWSLGNRSERKDDLRELAGELSKETYKLFRNEILSQIKDKSVLDDYLKEMRRIRVEFESLLRKLGEAAMAVLERYGLSPDDFKGKGRSWIQYLKKIVDGKVEPPTQTFRANVGNRDGWFLKKEIPACIDSLYEELNPVLQEMVNCFGEPYVRYNTAVQSSKYIYALGILVDIDRRIEEYEKEHNVLLLSDTAGILNAVINENDAPFIYEKIGTRVNHFMIDEFQDTSKLQWQNFAPLIGESLSHDHTDLIVGDVKQSIYRWRNSDWSLLNEGVQSLFRPSQYSERSMNMNYRSCACIVEFNNRIFGEAARLLQQKLEREIEESALVEGSFDVKIEKAYADIGQRVADSNLLRSGHVSVTMWESDKKEDFYNDSLA
;
A
#
# COMPACT_ATOMS: atom_id res chain seq x y z
N MET A 1 -7.29 26.93 -0.39
CA MET A 1 -6.43 26.38 0.69
C MET A 1 -6.85 24.96 1.00
N LEU A 2 -5.90 24.01 1.05
CA LEU A 2 -6.16 22.61 1.41
C LEU A 2 -6.09 22.42 2.94
N HIS A 3 -7.17 21.97 3.54
CA HIS A 3 -7.20 21.59 4.95
C HIS A 3 -6.96 20.09 5.08
N ILE A 4 -5.97 19.70 5.87
CA ILE A 4 -5.64 18.30 6.16
C ILE A 4 -5.96 18.05 7.63
N TYR A 5 -7.00 17.26 7.89
CA TYR A 5 -7.41 16.93 9.25
C TYR A 5 -6.97 15.52 9.58
N LYS A 6 -5.93 15.41 10.43
CA LYS A 6 -5.46 14.16 11.01
C LYS A 6 -6.35 13.83 12.20
N ALA A 7 -7.34 13.00 11.97
CA ALA A 7 -8.32 12.62 12.97
C ALA A 7 -7.85 11.41 13.78
N SER A 8 -8.43 11.23 14.95
CA SER A 8 -8.31 10.00 15.75
C SER A 8 -9.70 9.39 15.98
N ALA A 9 -9.77 8.12 16.36
CA ALA A 9 -11.04 7.46 16.63
C ALA A 9 -11.88 8.23 17.66
N GLY A 10 -13.14 8.51 17.35
CA GLY A 10 -14.03 9.26 18.24
C GLY A 10 -13.78 10.77 18.33
N SER A 11 -12.92 11.34 17.48
CA SER A 11 -12.57 12.77 17.49
C SER A 11 -13.61 13.71 16.85
N GLY A 12 -14.75 13.19 16.42
CA GLY A 12 -15.78 14.00 15.77
C GLY A 12 -15.52 14.23 14.28
N LYS A 13 -14.80 13.33 13.58
CA LYS A 13 -14.49 13.36 12.15
C LYS A 13 -15.73 13.72 11.32
N THR A 14 -16.80 12.94 11.46
CA THR A 14 -18.04 13.12 10.71
C THR A 14 -18.75 14.44 11.06
N TYR A 15 -18.68 14.89 12.31
CA TYR A 15 -19.20 16.20 12.74
C TYR A 15 -18.49 17.33 12.00
N THR A 16 -17.17 17.30 12.00
CA THR A 16 -16.34 18.32 11.36
C THR A 16 -16.54 18.33 9.85
N LEU A 17 -16.60 17.17 9.21
CA LEU A 17 -16.81 17.03 7.79
C LEU A 17 -18.18 17.60 7.36
N THR A 18 -19.23 17.32 8.12
CA THR A 18 -20.56 17.89 7.90
C THR A 18 -20.55 19.42 8.08
N LEU A 19 -19.87 19.92 9.10
CA LEU A 19 -19.73 21.36 9.34
C LEU A 19 -19.02 22.07 8.18
N GLU A 20 -17.89 21.53 7.74
CA GLU A 20 -17.12 22.11 6.63
C GLU A 20 -17.95 22.11 5.32
N TYR A 21 -18.71 21.04 5.07
CA TYR A 21 -19.62 20.98 3.92
C TYR A 21 -20.72 22.06 4.01
N ILE A 22 -21.36 22.21 5.19
CA ILE A 22 -22.39 23.22 5.42
C ILE A 22 -21.82 24.64 5.28
N LYS A 23 -20.61 24.91 5.75
CA LYS A 23 -19.95 26.19 5.55
C LYS A 23 -19.83 26.56 4.07
N LEU A 24 -19.44 25.59 3.22
CA LEU A 24 -19.34 25.79 1.77
C LEU A 24 -20.71 25.98 1.10
N LEU A 25 -21.76 25.36 1.64
CA LEU A 25 -23.12 25.54 1.13
C LEU A 25 -23.71 26.92 1.46
N LEU A 26 -23.44 27.42 2.68
CA LEU A 26 -24.11 28.61 3.19
C LEU A 26 -23.30 29.89 2.94
N GLY A 27 -22.00 29.81 2.66
CA GLY A 27 -21.17 30.99 2.52
C GLY A 27 -19.89 30.79 1.73
N TYR A 28 -19.12 31.84 1.63
CA TYR A 28 -17.86 31.91 0.89
C TYR A 28 -16.81 32.69 1.65
N ARG A 29 -15.57 32.60 1.21
CA ARG A 29 -14.45 33.39 1.72
C ARG A 29 -14.21 34.59 0.79
N ASP A 30 -14.24 35.81 1.35
CA ASP A 30 -14.00 37.02 0.57
C ASP A 30 -12.49 37.21 0.26
N GLU A 31 -12.15 38.19 -0.61
CA GLU A 31 -10.76 38.50 -0.99
C GLU A 31 -9.87 38.88 0.20
N GLN A 32 -10.47 39.28 1.32
CA GLN A 32 -9.75 39.62 2.55
C GLN A 32 -9.62 38.40 3.49
N GLY A 33 -10.05 37.23 3.01
CA GLY A 33 -9.98 35.97 3.75
C GLY A 33 -11.05 35.79 4.81
N ARG A 34 -12.09 36.65 4.87
CA ARG A 34 -13.17 36.58 5.85
C ARG A 34 -14.33 35.75 5.30
N TYR A 35 -14.96 34.95 6.14
CA TYR A 35 -16.15 34.21 5.76
C TYR A 35 -17.36 35.13 5.68
N ARG A 36 -18.16 34.98 4.62
CA ARG A 36 -19.38 35.71 4.37
C ARG A 36 -20.52 34.76 4.04
N LEU A 37 -21.70 35.04 4.59
CA LEU A 37 -22.91 34.32 4.25
C LEU A 37 -23.38 34.72 2.85
N TYR A 38 -23.84 33.76 2.05
CA TYR A 38 -24.47 34.05 0.79
C TYR A 38 -25.75 34.85 1.00
N ARG A 39 -26.03 35.78 0.11
CA ARG A 39 -27.30 36.52 0.15
C ARG A 39 -28.47 35.69 -0.39
N LYS A 40 -28.18 34.77 -1.30
CA LYS A 40 -29.12 33.86 -1.97
C LYS A 40 -28.38 32.55 -2.26
N SER A 41 -29.12 31.44 -2.21
CA SER A 41 -28.56 30.14 -2.61
C SER A 41 -28.33 30.09 -4.11
N ASP A 42 -27.12 29.74 -4.53
CA ASP A 42 -26.68 29.63 -5.93
C ASP A 42 -26.30 28.18 -6.28
N ALA A 43 -27.09 27.21 -5.78
CA ALA A 43 -26.88 25.78 -6.03
C ALA A 43 -25.42 25.33 -5.78
N GLN A 44 -24.80 25.81 -4.70
CA GLN A 44 -23.40 25.53 -4.37
C GLN A 44 -23.09 24.03 -4.25
N HIS A 45 -24.10 23.19 -3.93
CA HIS A 45 -23.97 21.73 -3.88
C HIS A 45 -23.48 21.13 -5.21
N ARG A 46 -23.67 21.79 -6.34
CA ARG A 46 -23.14 21.36 -7.65
C ARG A 46 -21.63 21.55 -7.77
N ARG A 47 -21.07 22.47 -6.97
CA ARG A 47 -19.66 22.87 -7.01
C ARG A 47 -18.80 22.19 -5.94
N ILE A 48 -19.42 21.38 -5.09
CA ILE A 48 -18.74 20.65 -4.02
C ILE A 48 -18.80 19.16 -4.35
N LEU A 49 -17.64 18.53 -4.48
CA LEU A 49 -17.52 17.08 -4.58
C LEU A 49 -17.04 16.54 -3.24
N ALA A 50 -17.82 15.66 -2.62
CA ALA A 50 -17.36 14.90 -1.48
C ALA A 50 -17.26 13.42 -1.85
N VAL A 51 -16.12 12.80 -1.58
CA VAL A 51 -15.90 11.39 -1.85
C VAL A 51 -15.63 10.61 -0.59
N THR A 52 -16.16 9.40 -0.55
CA THR A 52 -16.03 8.44 0.55
C THR A 52 -15.57 7.09 0.01
N PHE A 53 -15.14 6.19 0.90
CA PHE A 53 -14.67 4.88 0.49
C PHE A 53 -15.80 3.88 0.21
N THR A 54 -16.97 4.00 0.87
CA THR A 54 -18.08 3.04 0.74
C THR A 54 -19.40 3.71 0.39
N ASN A 55 -20.30 2.98 -0.29
CA ASN A 55 -21.66 3.45 -0.58
C ASN A 55 -22.43 3.78 0.70
N LYS A 56 -22.27 2.98 1.76
CA LYS A 56 -22.92 3.23 3.05
C LYS A 56 -22.46 4.57 3.66
N ALA A 57 -21.17 4.87 3.63
CA ALA A 57 -20.64 6.16 4.11
C ALA A 57 -21.17 7.34 3.27
N THR A 58 -21.28 7.14 1.95
CA THR A 58 -21.89 8.12 1.04
C THR A 58 -23.33 8.45 1.42
N GLU A 59 -24.15 7.43 1.65
CA GLU A 59 -25.56 7.60 2.04
C GLU A 59 -25.69 8.26 3.42
N GLU A 60 -24.88 7.83 4.37
CA GLU A 60 -24.85 8.41 5.72
C GLU A 60 -24.45 9.88 5.68
N MET A 61 -23.47 10.25 4.88
CA MET A 61 -23.03 11.63 4.72
C MET A 61 -24.13 12.49 4.09
N LYS A 62 -24.77 12.02 3.01
CA LYS A 62 -25.91 12.70 2.38
C LYS A 62 -27.04 12.94 3.36
N HIS A 63 -27.46 11.88 4.04
CA HIS A 63 -28.53 11.97 5.04
C HIS A 63 -28.19 12.98 6.14
N ARG A 64 -26.96 12.97 6.66
CA ARG A 64 -26.53 13.84 7.73
C ARG A 64 -26.50 15.31 7.31
N ILE A 65 -26.02 15.63 6.11
CA ILE A 65 -26.01 17.00 5.59
C ILE A 65 -27.43 17.54 5.42
N VAL A 66 -28.30 16.75 4.77
CA VAL A 66 -29.71 17.14 4.58
C VAL A 66 -30.42 17.33 5.93
N PHE A 67 -30.24 16.40 6.86
CA PHE A 67 -30.82 16.48 8.20
C PHE A 67 -30.34 17.72 8.96
N GLN A 68 -29.06 18.06 8.91
CA GLN A 68 -28.54 19.25 9.56
C GLN A 68 -29.01 20.55 8.90
N LEU A 69 -29.15 20.57 7.57
CA LEU A 69 -29.74 21.70 6.87
C LEU A 69 -31.22 21.89 7.24
N ASP A 70 -31.95 20.79 7.42
CA ASP A 70 -33.36 20.85 7.88
C ASP A 70 -33.48 21.44 9.28
N ILE A 71 -32.63 21.02 10.23
CA ILE A 71 -32.57 21.61 11.56
C ILE A 71 -32.21 23.10 11.49
N LEU A 72 -31.21 23.48 10.68
CA LEU A 72 -30.82 24.88 10.49
C LEU A 72 -31.92 25.72 9.86
N ALA A 73 -32.76 25.13 9.02
CA ALA A 73 -33.88 25.81 8.35
C ALA A 73 -35.10 25.99 9.25
N HIS A 74 -35.42 25.02 10.11
CA HIS A 74 -36.69 24.99 10.86
C HIS A 74 -36.52 25.16 12.36
N ASP A 75 -35.50 24.53 12.94
CA ASP A 75 -35.20 24.49 14.37
C ASP A 75 -33.76 24.97 14.67
N THR A 76 -33.34 26.07 14.07
CA THR A 76 -31.95 26.56 14.02
C THR A 76 -31.22 26.51 15.35
N GLU A 77 -31.90 26.85 16.46
CA GLU A 77 -31.33 26.86 17.81
C GLU A 77 -30.97 25.48 18.34
N LYS A 78 -31.56 24.41 17.77
CA LYS A 78 -31.22 23.01 18.13
C LYS A 78 -30.01 22.47 17.41
N SER A 79 -29.51 23.19 16.39
CA SER A 79 -28.35 22.73 15.63
C SER A 79 -27.05 22.87 16.45
N PRO A 80 -26.24 21.82 16.53
CA PRO A 80 -24.94 21.91 17.20
C PRO A 80 -23.93 22.80 16.45
N TYR A 81 -24.29 23.29 15.27
CA TYR A 81 -23.42 24.10 14.41
C TYR A 81 -23.75 25.60 14.48
N VAL A 82 -24.90 25.99 15.02
CA VAL A 82 -25.41 27.36 14.91
C VAL A 82 -24.45 28.40 15.50
N ASP A 83 -23.95 28.19 16.72
CA ASP A 83 -23.06 29.14 17.38
C ASP A 83 -21.75 29.34 16.60
N GLY A 84 -21.17 28.22 16.13
CA GLY A 84 -19.96 28.25 15.31
C GLY A 84 -20.16 28.96 13.97
N LEU A 85 -21.30 28.76 13.31
CA LEU A 85 -21.66 29.41 12.05
C LEU A 85 -21.92 30.92 12.25
N MET A 86 -22.62 31.29 13.31
CA MET A 86 -22.85 32.70 13.66
C MET A 86 -21.52 33.45 13.90
N GLN A 87 -20.65 32.85 14.66
CA GLN A 87 -19.34 33.43 14.94
C GLN A 87 -18.49 33.53 13.67
N LEU A 88 -18.51 32.49 12.83
CA LEU A 88 -17.73 32.42 11.58
C LEU A 88 -18.17 33.48 10.57
N PHE A 89 -19.48 33.60 10.33
CA PHE A 89 -20.05 34.49 9.32
C PHE A 89 -20.34 35.90 9.86
N GLY A 90 -20.32 36.10 11.18
CA GLY A 90 -20.69 37.37 11.79
C GLY A 90 -22.16 37.75 11.53
N CYS A 91 -23.08 36.77 11.62
CA CYS A 91 -24.47 36.87 11.23
C CYS A 91 -25.43 36.48 12.40
N THR A 92 -26.73 36.76 12.22
CA THR A 92 -27.77 36.38 13.18
C THR A 92 -28.34 34.98 12.88
N VAL A 93 -29.06 34.42 13.86
CA VAL A 93 -29.78 33.14 13.71
C VAL A 93 -30.77 33.18 12.55
N GLU A 94 -31.51 34.31 12.40
CA GLU A 94 -32.49 34.48 11.33
C GLU A 94 -31.84 34.48 9.96
N GLN A 95 -30.66 35.05 9.83
CA GLN A 95 -29.92 35.02 8.57
C GLN A 95 -29.46 33.61 8.20
N ILE A 96 -28.98 32.83 9.19
CA ILE A 96 -28.64 31.42 8.96
C ILE A 96 -29.88 30.64 8.56
N ARG A 97 -30.99 30.80 9.30
CA ARG A 97 -32.27 30.15 9.01
C ARG A 97 -32.75 30.43 7.58
N GLY A 98 -32.71 31.68 7.17
CA GLY A 98 -33.13 32.09 5.83
C GLY A 98 -32.36 31.41 4.72
N ILE A 99 -31.01 31.51 4.79
CA ILE A 99 -30.18 30.90 3.74
C ILE A 99 -30.18 29.36 3.81
N ALA A 100 -30.28 28.76 4.99
CA ALA A 100 -30.37 27.31 5.14
C ALA A 100 -31.66 26.76 4.53
N SER A 101 -32.83 27.45 4.77
CA SER A 101 -34.10 27.09 4.19
C SER A 101 -34.08 27.17 2.65
N GLU A 102 -33.54 28.23 2.09
CA GLU A 102 -33.40 28.40 0.64
C GLU A 102 -32.44 27.34 0.05
N THR A 103 -31.32 27.07 0.72
CA THR A 103 -30.32 26.06 0.28
C THR A 103 -30.92 24.67 0.31
N LEU A 104 -31.65 24.33 1.37
CA LEU A 104 -32.35 23.04 1.46
C LEU A 104 -33.37 22.86 0.33
N TYR A 105 -34.18 23.90 0.08
CA TYR A 105 -35.16 23.88 -1.02
C TYR A 105 -34.47 23.64 -2.37
N VAL A 106 -33.43 24.40 -2.70
CA VAL A 106 -32.70 24.28 -3.96
C VAL A 106 -32.03 22.89 -4.07
N LEU A 107 -31.41 22.40 -3.00
CA LEU A 107 -30.73 21.09 -2.98
C LEU A 107 -31.73 19.94 -3.20
N LEU A 108 -32.93 19.98 -2.57
CA LEU A 108 -33.92 18.91 -2.72
C LEU A 108 -34.54 18.88 -4.12
N HIS A 109 -34.71 20.04 -4.77
CA HIS A 109 -35.21 20.13 -6.16
C HIS A 109 -34.17 19.75 -7.20
N ASP A 110 -32.91 19.76 -6.81
CA ASP A 110 -31.76 19.52 -7.68
C ASP A 110 -30.87 18.37 -7.17
N PHE A 111 -31.46 17.41 -6.50
CA PHE A 111 -30.78 16.36 -5.75
C PHE A 111 -29.87 15.47 -6.59
N SER A 112 -30.13 15.36 -7.88
CA SER A 112 -29.28 14.60 -8.83
C SER A 112 -27.86 15.18 -8.94
N TYR A 113 -27.68 16.46 -8.66
CA TYR A 113 -26.40 17.15 -8.67
C TYR A 113 -25.77 17.30 -7.26
N PHE A 114 -26.33 16.61 -6.27
CA PHE A 114 -25.72 16.53 -4.95
C PHE A 114 -24.54 15.56 -4.99
N ASN A 115 -23.36 16.09 -5.33
CA ASN A 115 -22.16 15.34 -5.68
C ASN A 115 -21.45 14.76 -4.45
N ILE A 116 -22.07 13.76 -3.84
CA ILE A 116 -21.46 12.91 -2.84
C ILE A 116 -21.49 11.48 -3.36
N SER A 117 -20.32 10.87 -3.53
CA SER A 117 -20.18 9.54 -4.15
C SER A 117 -18.98 8.77 -3.59
N THR A 118 -18.85 7.52 -3.99
CA THR A 118 -17.57 6.80 -3.80
C THR A 118 -16.53 7.29 -4.80
N ILE A 119 -15.24 7.11 -4.48
CA ILE A 119 -14.10 7.44 -5.35
C ILE A 119 -14.28 6.78 -6.72
N ASP A 120 -14.58 5.48 -6.75
CA ASP A 120 -14.71 4.71 -7.98
C ASP A 120 -15.88 5.22 -8.84
N ARG A 121 -17.02 5.56 -8.23
CA ARG A 121 -18.17 6.13 -8.96
C ARG A 121 -17.83 7.49 -9.59
N PHE A 122 -17.09 8.32 -8.89
CA PHE A 122 -16.60 9.57 -9.45
C PHE A 122 -15.70 9.33 -10.66
N PHE A 123 -14.72 8.45 -10.56
CA PHE A 123 -13.82 8.12 -11.68
C PHE A 123 -14.59 7.55 -12.88
N GLN A 124 -15.59 6.69 -12.66
CA GLN A 124 -16.46 6.21 -13.73
C GLN A 124 -17.22 7.34 -14.43
N GLN A 125 -17.75 8.30 -13.67
CA GLN A 125 -18.43 9.46 -14.25
C GLN A 125 -17.48 10.31 -15.09
N VAL A 126 -16.25 10.49 -14.63
CA VAL A 126 -15.21 11.19 -15.38
C VAL A 126 -14.88 10.44 -16.67
N LEU A 127 -14.59 9.14 -16.61
CA LEU A 127 -14.22 8.34 -17.79
C LEU A 127 -15.32 8.32 -18.86
N ARG A 128 -16.59 8.33 -18.47
CA ARG A 128 -17.71 8.41 -19.44
C ARG A 128 -17.65 9.67 -20.32
N ASN A 129 -16.99 10.73 -19.86
CA ASN A 129 -16.78 11.94 -20.66
C ASN A 129 -15.55 11.83 -21.59
N PHE A 130 -14.71 10.80 -21.42
CA PHE A 130 -13.45 10.58 -22.14
C PHE A 130 -13.48 9.34 -23.05
N THR A 131 -14.62 8.81 -23.38
CA THR A 131 -14.79 7.56 -24.16
C THR A 131 -14.01 7.55 -25.47
N ARG A 132 -13.95 8.69 -26.17
CA ARG A 132 -13.21 8.80 -27.44
C ARG A 132 -11.69 8.76 -27.24
N GLU A 133 -11.23 9.40 -26.19
CA GLU A 133 -9.80 9.51 -25.85
C GLU A 133 -9.21 8.18 -25.41
N ILE A 134 -10.02 7.34 -24.74
CA ILE A 134 -9.61 6.00 -24.31
C ILE A 134 -9.85 4.92 -25.39
N GLY A 135 -10.31 5.33 -26.59
CA GLY A 135 -10.51 4.43 -27.72
C GLY A 135 -11.74 3.51 -27.61
N LEU A 136 -12.63 3.77 -26.65
CA LEU A 136 -13.89 3.02 -26.50
C LEU A 136 -15.00 3.62 -27.37
N GLN A 137 -15.90 2.74 -27.85
CA GLN A 137 -17.09 3.20 -28.56
C GLN A 137 -18.07 3.83 -27.57
N GLY A 138 -18.83 4.83 -28.01
CA GLY A 138 -19.58 5.80 -27.21
C GLY A 138 -20.52 5.29 -26.09
N SER A 139 -20.78 3.99 -25.97
CA SER A 139 -21.51 3.38 -24.86
C SER A 139 -20.82 2.09 -24.42
N PHE A 140 -19.82 2.19 -23.57
CA PHE A 140 -19.23 1.02 -22.93
C PHE A 140 -19.98 0.66 -21.64
N GLU A 141 -20.01 -0.61 -21.31
CA GLU A 141 -20.48 -1.10 -20.03
C GLU A 141 -19.31 -1.31 -19.06
N ILE A 142 -19.58 -1.10 -17.77
CA ILE A 142 -18.60 -1.37 -16.74
C ILE A 142 -18.86 -2.77 -16.18
N GLU A 143 -17.88 -3.65 -16.39
CA GLU A 143 -17.93 -4.99 -15.84
C GLU A 143 -17.34 -4.98 -14.42
N MET A 144 -18.10 -5.52 -13.47
CA MET A 144 -17.69 -5.60 -12.06
C MET A 144 -17.11 -6.96 -11.70
N ASP A 145 -17.38 -7.98 -12.51
CA ASP A 145 -16.91 -9.34 -12.30
C ASP A 145 -15.56 -9.57 -12.99
N ASN A 146 -14.50 -9.09 -12.35
CA ASN A 146 -13.13 -9.31 -12.82
C ASN A 146 -12.80 -10.80 -12.95
N ASP A 147 -13.35 -11.65 -12.06
CA ASP A 147 -13.06 -13.08 -12.04
C ASP A 147 -13.64 -13.78 -13.28
N PHE A 148 -14.82 -13.37 -13.71
CA PHE A 148 -15.44 -13.88 -14.93
C PHE A 148 -14.64 -13.53 -16.19
N VAL A 149 -14.24 -12.26 -16.33
CA VAL A 149 -13.45 -11.82 -17.49
C VAL A 149 -12.09 -12.51 -17.52
N THR A 150 -11.43 -12.56 -16.38
CA THR A 150 -10.13 -13.25 -16.23
C THR A 150 -10.24 -14.74 -16.56
N ALA A 151 -11.29 -15.41 -16.07
CA ALA A 151 -11.55 -16.81 -16.40
C ALA A 151 -11.76 -17.01 -17.90
N SER A 152 -12.54 -16.15 -18.54
CA SER A 152 -12.79 -16.21 -19.99
C SER A 152 -11.51 -16.02 -20.80
N ALA A 153 -10.64 -15.08 -20.40
CA ALA A 153 -9.33 -14.86 -21.02
C ALA A 153 -8.40 -16.07 -20.89
N ILE A 154 -8.38 -16.72 -19.73
CA ILE A 154 -7.58 -17.93 -19.48
C ILE A 154 -8.14 -19.13 -20.24
N ASP A 155 -9.46 -19.32 -20.28
CA ASP A 155 -10.09 -20.41 -21.02
C ASP A 155 -9.82 -20.25 -22.53
N ARG A 156 -9.84 -19.03 -23.06
CA ARG A 156 -9.39 -18.72 -24.42
C ARG A 156 -7.91 -19.08 -24.62
N MET A 157 -7.04 -18.68 -23.71
CA MET A 157 -5.62 -19.02 -23.75
C MET A 157 -5.40 -20.53 -23.80
N TYR A 158 -6.14 -21.32 -23.03
CA TYR A 158 -6.05 -22.78 -23.07
C TYR A 158 -6.52 -23.37 -24.42
N SER A 159 -7.57 -22.82 -25.01
CA SER A 159 -8.06 -23.28 -26.31
C SER A 159 -7.04 -23.06 -27.45
N GLU A 160 -6.27 -21.97 -27.34
CA GLU A 160 -5.26 -21.59 -28.32
C GLU A 160 -3.94 -22.39 -28.19
N LEU A 161 -3.70 -23.11 -27.09
CA LEU A 161 -2.46 -23.91 -26.90
C LEU A 161 -2.26 -25.02 -27.91
N SER A 162 -3.32 -25.44 -28.60
CA SER A 162 -3.25 -26.44 -29.66
C SER A 162 -2.71 -25.86 -30.98
N ASP A 163 -2.65 -24.55 -31.13
CA ASP A 163 -2.22 -23.88 -32.34
C ASP A 163 -0.69 -23.92 -32.50
N VAL A 164 -0.23 -24.17 -33.71
CA VAL A 164 1.21 -24.32 -34.02
C VAL A 164 1.99 -23.04 -33.68
N ASP A 165 1.36 -21.90 -33.82
CA ASP A 165 1.96 -20.58 -33.57
C ASP A 165 2.12 -20.26 -32.04
N GLN A 166 1.45 -21.03 -31.16
CA GLN A 166 1.50 -20.82 -29.70
C GLN A 166 2.51 -21.69 -28.95
N LYS A 167 3.45 -22.35 -29.67
CA LYS A 167 4.50 -23.16 -29.05
C LYS A 167 5.34 -22.40 -28.01
N GLY A 168 5.56 -21.12 -28.23
CA GLY A 168 6.25 -20.27 -27.27
C GLY A 168 5.52 -20.18 -25.92
N LEU A 169 4.21 -19.96 -25.96
CA LEU A 169 3.36 -19.91 -24.76
C LEU A 169 3.35 -21.26 -24.03
N LEU A 170 3.22 -22.36 -24.78
CA LEU A 170 3.23 -23.70 -24.17
C LEU A 170 4.55 -23.99 -23.44
N ASN A 171 5.70 -23.64 -24.02
CA ASN A 171 7.00 -23.80 -23.37
C ASN A 171 7.09 -22.97 -22.07
N TRP A 172 6.59 -21.75 -22.06
CA TRP A 172 6.57 -20.92 -20.88
C TRP A 172 5.69 -21.48 -19.77
N LEU A 173 4.52 -22.03 -20.11
CA LEU A 173 3.65 -22.72 -19.17
C LEU A 173 4.29 -23.97 -18.57
N ILE A 174 5.02 -24.75 -19.39
CA ILE A 174 5.77 -25.93 -18.93
C ILE A 174 6.83 -25.50 -17.91
N HIS A 175 7.66 -24.51 -18.23
CA HIS A 175 8.70 -24.03 -17.31
C HIS A 175 8.11 -23.44 -16.02
N TYR A 176 7.01 -22.71 -16.11
CA TYR A 176 6.31 -22.22 -14.92
C TYR A 176 5.81 -23.37 -14.05
N ALA A 177 5.22 -24.42 -14.66
CA ALA A 177 4.77 -25.60 -13.94
C ALA A 177 5.93 -26.35 -13.28
N GLU A 178 7.05 -26.51 -13.98
CA GLU A 178 8.28 -27.13 -13.44
C GLU A 178 8.78 -26.35 -12.23
N GLU A 179 8.86 -25.02 -12.30
CA GLU A 179 9.30 -24.17 -11.19
C GLU A 179 8.36 -24.25 -9.98
N ARG A 180 7.06 -24.30 -10.20
CA ARG A 180 6.06 -24.49 -9.13
C ARG A 180 6.27 -25.83 -8.42
N ILE A 181 6.47 -26.90 -9.16
CA ILE A 181 6.70 -28.25 -8.63
C ILE A 181 8.03 -28.32 -7.87
N GLU A 182 9.11 -27.76 -8.42
CA GLU A 182 10.43 -27.72 -7.76
C GLU A 182 10.42 -26.93 -6.45
N SER A 183 9.60 -25.88 -6.37
CA SER A 183 9.41 -25.09 -5.14
C SER A 183 8.50 -25.78 -4.10
N GLY A 184 8.07 -27.01 -4.35
CA GLY A 184 7.21 -27.80 -3.46
C GLY A 184 5.72 -27.46 -3.56
N ASN A 185 5.33 -26.66 -4.53
CA ASN A 185 3.93 -26.34 -4.81
C ASN A 185 3.34 -27.34 -5.82
N TRP A 186 2.05 -27.58 -5.70
CA TRP A 186 1.34 -28.39 -6.70
C TRP A 186 0.93 -27.51 -7.87
N TRP A 187 0.94 -28.07 -9.07
CA TRP A 187 0.43 -27.47 -10.27
C TRP A 187 -0.96 -28.02 -10.62
N SER A 188 -1.92 -27.15 -10.91
CA SER A 188 -3.27 -27.53 -11.33
C SER A 188 -3.73 -26.67 -12.49
N LEU A 189 -4.07 -27.30 -13.61
CA LEU A 189 -4.74 -26.68 -14.76
C LEU A 189 -6.24 -26.97 -14.67
N GLY A 190 -7.06 -25.94 -14.78
CA GLY A 190 -8.51 -26.04 -14.74
C GLY A 190 -9.07 -26.23 -13.32
N ASN A 191 -10.34 -25.86 -13.15
CA ASN A 191 -11.06 -26.05 -11.88
C ASN A 191 -11.37 -27.53 -11.68
N ARG A 192 -10.68 -28.19 -10.74
CA ARG A 192 -11.11 -29.46 -10.17
C ARG A 192 -11.85 -29.17 -8.88
N SER A 193 -12.81 -30.04 -8.50
CA SER A 193 -13.76 -29.85 -7.39
C SER A 193 -13.16 -29.46 -6.03
N GLU A 194 -11.86 -29.52 -5.85
CA GLU A 194 -11.16 -29.24 -4.60
C GLU A 194 -10.02 -28.21 -4.72
N ARG A 195 -9.66 -27.72 -5.92
CA ARG A 195 -8.54 -26.80 -6.13
C ARG A 195 -8.83 -25.78 -7.22
N LYS A 196 -8.45 -24.54 -6.95
CA LYS A 196 -8.48 -23.45 -7.94
C LYS A 196 -7.40 -23.66 -8.99
N ASP A 197 -7.65 -23.19 -10.20
CA ASP A 197 -6.67 -23.11 -11.26
C ASP A 197 -5.53 -22.16 -10.88
N ASP A 198 -4.28 -22.63 -10.92
CA ASP A 198 -3.10 -21.85 -10.55
C ASP A 198 -2.94 -20.58 -11.41
N LEU A 199 -3.38 -20.59 -12.68
CA LEU A 199 -3.34 -19.41 -13.54
C LEU A 199 -4.41 -18.39 -13.15
N ARG A 200 -5.57 -18.82 -12.66
CA ARG A 200 -6.61 -17.90 -12.15
C ARG A 200 -6.17 -17.24 -10.85
N GLU A 201 -5.46 -17.97 -10.00
CA GLU A 201 -4.85 -17.40 -8.79
C GLU A 201 -3.77 -16.38 -9.16
N LEU A 202 -2.87 -16.76 -10.09
CA LEU A 202 -1.83 -15.86 -10.60
C LEU A 202 -2.42 -14.60 -11.24
N ALA A 203 -3.47 -14.74 -12.05
CA ALA A 203 -4.12 -13.62 -12.72
C ALA A 203 -4.78 -12.61 -11.76
N GLY A 204 -5.06 -13.01 -10.52
CA GLY A 204 -5.46 -12.09 -9.46
C GLY A 204 -4.46 -10.96 -9.22
N GLU A 205 -3.17 -11.15 -9.58
CA GLU A 205 -2.16 -10.10 -9.51
C GLU A 205 -2.43 -8.94 -10.49
N LEU A 206 -3.09 -9.20 -11.63
CA LEU A 206 -3.44 -8.19 -12.62
C LEU A 206 -4.42 -7.14 -12.09
N SER A 207 -5.28 -7.51 -11.15
CA SER A 207 -6.23 -6.58 -10.53
C SER A 207 -5.59 -5.70 -9.46
N LYS A 208 -4.36 -6.01 -9.02
CA LYS A 208 -3.65 -5.23 -8.01
C LYS A 208 -3.12 -3.93 -8.60
N GLU A 209 -3.24 -2.86 -7.83
CA GLU A 209 -2.77 -1.53 -8.25
C GLU A 209 -1.26 -1.49 -8.51
N THR A 210 -0.46 -2.29 -7.77
CA THR A 210 0.97 -2.41 -8.00
C THR A 210 1.31 -2.85 -9.43
N TYR A 211 0.52 -3.78 -10.01
CA TYR A 211 0.67 -4.15 -11.42
C TYR A 211 0.21 -3.00 -12.33
N LYS A 212 -0.94 -2.40 -12.03
CA LYS A 212 -1.56 -1.36 -12.87
C LYS A 212 -0.72 -0.08 -12.95
N LEU A 213 0.01 0.28 -11.90
CA LEU A 213 0.95 1.40 -11.91
C LEU A 213 2.08 1.23 -12.94
N PHE A 214 2.52 0.00 -13.16
CA PHE A 214 3.63 -0.31 -14.08
C PHE A 214 3.16 -1.01 -15.35
N ARG A 215 1.86 -1.25 -15.53
CA ARG A 215 1.30 -2.04 -16.64
C ARG A 215 1.78 -1.56 -18.01
N ASN A 216 1.66 -0.27 -18.30
CA ASN A 216 2.06 0.28 -19.59
C ASN A 216 3.57 0.14 -19.84
N GLU A 217 4.39 0.33 -18.82
CA GLU A 217 5.83 0.14 -18.90
C GLU A 217 6.17 -1.35 -19.14
N ILE A 218 5.57 -2.25 -18.36
CA ILE A 218 5.73 -3.71 -18.51
C ILE A 218 5.36 -4.14 -19.93
N LEU A 219 4.17 -3.78 -20.43
CA LEU A 219 3.71 -4.16 -21.76
C LEU A 219 4.54 -3.56 -22.87
N SER A 220 5.08 -2.34 -22.69
CA SER A 220 5.95 -1.70 -23.68
C SER A 220 7.32 -2.35 -23.77
N GLN A 221 7.88 -2.80 -22.65
CA GLN A 221 9.19 -3.45 -22.57
C GLN A 221 9.12 -4.93 -22.92
N ILE A 222 8.05 -5.63 -22.53
CA ILE A 222 7.84 -7.06 -22.81
C ILE A 222 6.96 -7.21 -24.05
N LYS A 223 7.41 -6.66 -25.19
CA LYS A 223 6.71 -6.86 -26.48
C LYS A 223 6.79 -8.30 -26.94
N ASP A 224 7.91 -8.91 -26.68
CA ASP A 224 8.18 -10.31 -26.99
C ASP A 224 8.95 -10.95 -25.80
N LYS A 225 8.81 -12.27 -25.64
CA LYS A 225 9.41 -13.02 -24.53
C LYS A 225 10.92 -13.14 -24.60
N SER A 226 11.55 -12.82 -25.73
CA SER A 226 13.01 -12.84 -25.89
C SER A 226 13.72 -11.95 -24.87
N VAL A 227 13.11 -10.83 -24.49
CA VAL A 227 13.63 -9.94 -23.45
C VAL A 227 13.71 -10.65 -22.11
N LEU A 228 12.67 -11.41 -21.76
CA LEU A 228 12.62 -12.19 -20.51
C LEU A 228 13.60 -13.37 -20.55
N ASP A 229 13.76 -14.03 -21.72
CA ASP A 229 14.74 -15.11 -21.91
C ASP A 229 16.17 -14.60 -21.72
N ASP A 230 16.49 -13.42 -22.25
CA ASP A 230 17.81 -12.81 -22.06
C ASP A 230 18.05 -12.39 -20.62
N TYR A 231 17.01 -11.91 -19.92
CA TYR A 231 17.08 -11.64 -18.50
C TYR A 231 17.35 -12.92 -17.69
N LEU A 232 16.66 -14.02 -17.99
CA LEU A 232 16.89 -15.32 -17.34
C LEU A 232 18.33 -15.84 -17.55
N LYS A 233 18.89 -15.66 -18.75
CA LYS A 233 20.29 -16.02 -19.04
C LYS A 233 21.25 -15.22 -18.17
N GLU A 234 21.03 -13.92 -18.03
CA GLU A 234 21.87 -13.06 -17.18
C GLU A 234 21.74 -13.43 -15.70
N MET A 235 20.53 -13.69 -15.20
CA MET A 235 20.32 -14.15 -13.82
C MET A 235 21.02 -15.48 -13.55
N ARG A 236 20.96 -16.42 -14.50
CA ARG A 236 21.69 -17.70 -14.42
C ARG A 236 23.20 -17.47 -14.39
N ARG A 237 23.73 -16.56 -15.20
CA ARG A 237 25.15 -16.21 -15.22
C ARG A 237 25.60 -15.70 -13.85
N ILE A 238 24.88 -14.73 -13.25
CA ILE A 238 25.19 -14.18 -11.94
C ILE A 238 25.21 -15.28 -10.86
N ARG A 239 24.23 -16.19 -10.89
CA ARG A 239 24.16 -17.30 -9.94
C ARG A 239 25.37 -18.23 -10.06
N VAL A 240 25.67 -18.69 -11.27
CA VAL A 240 26.78 -19.62 -11.53
C VAL A 240 28.13 -18.99 -11.17
N GLU A 241 28.33 -17.71 -11.49
CA GLU A 241 29.56 -16.98 -11.13
C GLU A 241 29.77 -16.94 -9.62
N PHE A 242 28.73 -16.57 -8.85
CA PHE A 242 28.80 -16.50 -7.38
C PHE A 242 29.02 -17.88 -6.74
N GLU A 243 28.24 -18.88 -7.15
CA GLU A 243 28.35 -20.26 -6.64
C GLU A 243 29.74 -20.85 -6.93
N SER A 244 30.29 -20.59 -8.13
CA SER A 244 31.63 -21.01 -8.50
C SER A 244 32.72 -20.31 -7.69
N LEU A 245 32.59 -19.00 -7.48
CA LEU A 245 33.52 -18.23 -6.64
C LEU A 245 33.55 -18.74 -5.20
N LEU A 246 32.37 -18.89 -4.61
CA LEU A 246 32.24 -19.35 -3.23
C LEU A 246 32.79 -20.78 -3.05
N ARG A 247 32.49 -21.68 -4.00
CA ARG A 247 33.04 -23.05 -3.99
C ARG A 247 34.56 -23.05 -4.09
N LYS A 248 35.16 -22.27 -4.99
CA LYS A 248 36.64 -22.14 -5.11
C LYS A 248 37.28 -21.67 -3.82
N LEU A 249 36.68 -20.71 -3.14
CA LEU A 249 37.16 -20.25 -1.84
C LEU A 249 37.07 -21.36 -0.77
N GLY A 250 35.96 -22.10 -0.77
CA GLY A 250 35.78 -23.26 0.12
C GLY A 250 36.84 -24.36 -0.13
N GLU A 251 37.07 -24.71 -1.39
CA GLU A 251 38.06 -25.69 -1.81
C GLU A 251 39.50 -25.22 -1.47
N ALA A 252 39.79 -23.93 -1.71
CA ALA A 252 41.08 -23.35 -1.34
C ALA A 252 41.32 -23.39 0.18
N ALA A 253 40.31 -23.05 0.98
CA ALA A 253 40.40 -23.13 2.45
C ALA A 253 40.63 -24.58 2.93
N MET A 254 39.91 -25.55 2.35
CA MET A 254 40.10 -26.97 2.67
C MET A 254 41.47 -27.48 2.25
N ALA A 255 42.00 -27.07 1.10
CA ALA A 255 43.35 -27.44 0.64
C ALA A 255 44.46 -26.87 1.55
N VAL A 256 44.27 -25.67 2.11
CA VAL A 256 45.19 -25.13 3.14
C VAL A 256 45.17 -26.02 4.37
N LEU A 257 44.00 -26.42 4.87
CA LEU A 257 43.86 -27.31 6.03
C LEU A 257 44.58 -28.64 5.79
N GLU A 258 44.34 -29.27 4.63
CA GLU A 258 44.92 -30.56 4.26
C GLU A 258 46.48 -30.47 4.19
N ARG A 259 47.04 -29.36 3.68
CA ARG A 259 48.47 -29.12 3.60
C ARG A 259 49.15 -29.13 5.00
N TYR A 260 48.45 -28.67 6.00
CA TYR A 260 48.90 -28.69 7.38
C TYR A 260 48.51 -29.96 8.15
N GLY A 261 47.88 -30.95 7.45
CA GLY A 261 47.44 -32.20 8.06
C GLY A 261 46.25 -32.03 9.03
N LEU A 262 45.47 -30.96 8.85
CA LEU A 262 44.37 -30.60 9.71
C LEU A 262 43.03 -30.78 8.98
N SER A 263 41.98 -31.02 9.75
CA SER A 263 40.61 -31.09 9.30
C SER A 263 39.75 -30.11 10.10
N PRO A 264 38.53 -29.77 9.64
CA PRO A 264 37.59 -28.97 10.43
C PRO A 264 37.27 -29.54 11.83
N ASP A 265 37.50 -30.85 12.06
CA ASP A 265 37.24 -31.51 13.34
C ASP A 265 38.35 -31.27 14.37
N ASP A 266 39.52 -30.75 13.94
CA ASP A 266 40.62 -30.41 14.83
C ASP A 266 40.45 -29.04 15.50
N PHE A 267 39.52 -28.21 14.99
CA PHE A 267 39.25 -26.89 15.54
C PHE A 267 38.36 -26.95 16.79
N LYS A 268 38.39 -25.87 17.58
CA LYS A 268 37.57 -25.73 18.77
C LYS A 268 36.10 -26.02 18.48
N GLY A 269 35.54 -27.01 19.17
CA GLY A 269 34.14 -27.47 18.96
C GLY A 269 34.04 -28.74 18.13
N LYS A 270 35.16 -29.24 17.53
CA LYS A 270 35.21 -30.49 16.75
C LYS A 270 34.11 -30.58 15.72
N GLY A 271 33.29 -31.65 15.70
CA GLY A 271 32.17 -31.80 14.76
C GLY A 271 31.09 -30.69 14.80
N ARG A 272 31.14 -29.80 15.81
CA ARG A 272 30.33 -28.58 15.90
C ARG A 272 31.16 -27.30 15.77
N SER A 273 32.40 -27.41 15.24
CA SER A 273 33.27 -26.27 15.04
C SER A 273 32.69 -25.29 14.05
N TRP A 274 32.95 -24.00 14.27
CA TRP A 274 32.55 -22.91 13.37
C TRP A 274 33.09 -23.12 11.93
N ILE A 275 34.24 -23.74 11.77
CA ILE A 275 34.88 -23.99 10.47
C ILE A 275 34.20 -25.13 9.67
N GLN A 276 33.32 -25.93 10.29
CA GLN A 276 32.50 -26.92 9.56
C GLN A 276 31.62 -26.28 8.45
N TYR A 277 31.46 -24.97 8.52
CA TYR A 277 30.85 -24.18 7.47
C TYR A 277 31.51 -24.40 6.10
N LEU A 278 32.86 -24.60 6.06
CA LEU A 278 33.59 -24.87 4.82
C LEU A 278 33.06 -26.12 4.09
N LYS A 279 32.74 -27.20 4.83
CA LYS A 279 32.16 -28.41 4.22
C LYS A 279 30.86 -28.12 3.50
N LYS A 280 29.98 -27.31 4.12
CA LYS A 280 28.72 -26.93 3.49
C LYS A 280 28.93 -26.16 2.18
N ILE A 281 29.89 -25.25 2.16
CA ILE A 281 30.22 -24.46 0.97
C ILE A 281 30.77 -25.34 -0.16
N VAL A 282 31.67 -26.27 0.16
CA VAL A 282 32.21 -27.23 -0.83
C VAL A 282 31.11 -28.14 -1.37
N ASP A 283 30.15 -28.54 -0.50
CA ASP A 283 28.95 -29.31 -0.88
C ASP A 283 27.94 -28.49 -1.74
N GLY A 284 28.25 -27.22 -2.02
CA GLY A 284 27.42 -26.34 -2.89
C GLY A 284 26.27 -25.65 -2.18
N LYS A 285 26.25 -25.62 -0.83
CA LYS A 285 25.24 -24.87 -0.09
C LYS A 285 25.64 -23.41 0.02
N VAL A 286 24.80 -22.52 -0.49
CA VAL A 286 24.97 -21.07 -0.37
C VAL A 286 24.16 -20.57 0.82
N GLU A 287 24.81 -20.49 1.97
CA GLU A 287 24.21 -19.97 3.21
C GLU A 287 25.12 -18.87 3.78
N PRO A 288 24.59 -17.74 4.29
CA PRO A 288 25.43 -16.74 4.96
C PRO A 288 26.22 -17.33 6.12
N PRO A 289 27.47 -16.88 6.35
CA PRO A 289 28.29 -17.36 7.45
C PRO A 289 27.64 -16.99 8.79
N THR A 290 27.67 -17.93 9.73
CA THR A 290 27.13 -17.74 11.08
C THR A 290 27.91 -16.64 11.82
N GLN A 291 27.30 -16.03 12.84
CA GLN A 291 27.97 -15.06 13.71
C GLN A 291 29.27 -15.63 14.31
N THR A 292 29.23 -16.92 14.71
CA THR A 292 30.42 -17.61 15.26
C THR A 292 31.53 -17.73 14.20
N PHE A 293 31.18 -17.99 12.93
CA PHE A 293 32.18 -18.01 11.86
C PHE A 293 32.81 -16.63 11.69
N ARG A 294 32.00 -15.60 11.55
CA ARG A 294 32.47 -14.20 11.40
C ARG A 294 33.35 -13.74 12.57
N ALA A 295 32.95 -14.09 13.81
CA ALA A 295 33.71 -13.72 15.00
C ALA A 295 35.08 -14.43 15.11
N ASN A 296 35.27 -15.58 14.46
CA ASN A 296 36.56 -16.30 14.47
C ASN A 296 37.46 -15.95 13.27
N VAL A 297 36.88 -15.37 12.19
CA VAL A 297 37.68 -14.79 11.11
C VAL A 297 38.41 -13.55 11.64
N GLY A 298 39.71 -13.49 11.51
CA GLY A 298 40.53 -12.43 12.11
C GLY A 298 40.90 -12.64 13.59
N ASN A 299 40.37 -13.68 14.25
CA ASN A 299 40.62 -13.97 15.67
C ASN A 299 41.35 -15.31 15.85
N ARG A 300 42.67 -15.28 15.65
CA ARG A 300 43.57 -16.47 15.76
C ARG A 300 43.35 -17.27 17.05
N ASP A 301 43.24 -16.60 18.20
CA ASP A 301 43.17 -17.24 19.52
C ASP A 301 41.83 -18.02 19.72
N GLY A 302 40.84 -17.76 18.89
CA GLY A 302 39.55 -18.45 18.89
C GLY A 302 39.54 -19.79 18.16
N TRP A 303 40.55 -20.12 17.37
CA TRP A 303 40.55 -21.28 16.48
C TRP A 303 40.69 -22.61 17.18
N PHE A 304 41.58 -22.68 18.20
CA PHE A 304 41.90 -23.92 18.93
C PHE A 304 41.68 -23.76 20.43
N LEU A 305 41.61 -24.87 21.14
CA LEU A 305 41.72 -24.86 22.59
C LEU A 305 43.16 -24.60 23.00
N LYS A 306 43.41 -23.84 24.09
CA LYS A 306 44.75 -23.45 24.55
C LYS A 306 45.74 -24.63 24.70
N LYS A 307 45.23 -25.85 24.93
CA LYS A 307 46.05 -27.06 25.07
C LYS A 307 46.26 -27.83 23.76
N GLU A 308 45.57 -27.44 22.69
CA GLU A 308 45.52 -28.14 21.39
C GLU A 308 46.02 -27.25 20.26
N ILE A 309 46.73 -26.16 20.57
CA ILE A 309 47.24 -25.22 19.56
C ILE A 309 48.38 -25.91 18.79
N PRO A 310 48.26 -26.10 17.46
CA PRO A 310 49.29 -26.70 16.64
C PRO A 310 50.52 -25.78 16.52
N ALA A 311 51.73 -26.36 16.40
CA ALA A 311 52.94 -25.57 16.24
C ALA A 311 52.98 -24.69 14.97
N CYS A 312 52.16 -25.05 13.98
CA CYS A 312 52.05 -24.34 12.69
C CYS A 312 50.98 -23.23 12.69
N ILE A 313 50.42 -22.86 13.85
CA ILE A 313 49.29 -21.93 13.94
C ILE A 313 49.54 -20.58 13.24
N ASP A 314 50.74 -20.04 13.32
CA ASP A 314 51.06 -18.74 12.71
C ASP A 314 51.03 -18.82 11.18
N SER A 315 51.70 -19.80 10.59
CA SER A 315 51.70 -20.01 9.15
C SER A 315 50.30 -20.42 8.63
N LEU A 316 49.61 -21.26 9.39
CA LEU A 316 48.22 -21.63 9.08
C LEU A 316 47.31 -20.39 9.06
N TYR A 317 47.46 -19.51 10.07
CA TYR A 317 46.64 -18.30 10.15
C TYR A 317 46.94 -17.35 9.00
N GLU A 318 48.21 -17.14 8.65
CA GLU A 318 48.62 -16.28 7.54
C GLU A 318 48.09 -16.77 6.19
N GLU A 319 47.99 -18.08 5.96
CA GLU A 319 47.48 -18.64 4.71
C GLU A 319 45.95 -18.77 4.68
N LEU A 320 45.33 -19.20 5.78
CA LEU A 320 43.90 -19.51 5.81
C LEU A 320 43.01 -18.27 6.05
N ASN A 321 43.44 -17.37 6.97
CA ASN A 321 42.61 -16.23 7.35
C ASN A 321 42.26 -15.29 6.18
N PRO A 322 43.12 -14.98 5.22
CA PRO A 322 42.76 -14.18 4.04
C PRO A 322 41.65 -14.81 3.21
N VAL A 323 41.71 -16.14 3.03
CA VAL A 323 40.66 -16.87 2.27
C VAL A 323 39.31 -16.82 2.99
N LEU A 324 39.34 -17.00 4.33
CA LEU A 324 38.13 -16.88 5.14
C LEU A 324 37.56 -15.46 5.14
N GLN A 325 38.43 -14.45 5.15
CA GLN A 325 38.03 -13.04 5.07
C GLN A 325 37.38 -12.73 3.72
N GLU A 326 37.97 -13.23 2.63
CA GLU A 326 37.40 -13.06 1.30
C GLU A 326 36.02 -13.76 1.19
N MET A 327 35.89 -14.94 1.77
CA MET A 327 34.62 -15.65 1.87
C MET A 327 33.57 -14.84 2.63
N VAL A 328 33.92 -14.20 3.75
CA VAL A 328 33.00 -13.31 4.49
C VAL A 328 32.62 -12.09 3.65
N ASN A 329 33.58 -11.50 2.93
CA ASN A 329 33.34 -10.34 2.07
C ASN A 329 32.41 -10.65 0.89
N CYS A 330 32.41 -11.89 0.37
CA CYS A 330 31.45 -12.32 -0.66
C CYS A 330 29.99 -12.18 -0.22
N PHE A 331 29.71 -12.25 1.09
CA PHE A 331 28.36 -12.09 1.65
C PHE A 331 27.96 -10.62 1.91
N GLY A 332 28.60 -9.67 1.29
CA GLY A 332 28.18 -8.28 1.14
C GLY A 332 27.40 -8.07 -0.16
N GLU A 333 27.81 -7.05 -0.93
CA GLU A 333 27.17 -6.70 -2.21
C GLU A 333 27.07 -7.86 -3.23
N PRO A 334 28.11 -8.72 -3.42
CA PRO A 334 28.01 -9.86 -4.33
C PRO A 334 26.89 -10.82 -3.97
N TYR A 335 26.67 -11.08 -2.67
CA TYR A 335 25.57 -11.93 -2.20
C TYR A 335 24.20 -11.29 -2.43
N VAL A 336 24.08 -9.99 -2.22
CA VAL A 336 22.83 -9.25 -2.53
C VAL A 336 22.48 -9.43 -4.00
N ARG A 337 23.45 -9.26 -4.89
CA ARG A 337 23.28 -9.46 -6.34
C ARG A 337 22.89 -10.90 -6.68
N TYR A 338 23.56 -11.90 -6.08
CA TYR A 338 23.23 -13.31 -6.22
C TYR A 338 21.79 -13.61 -5.75
N ASN A 339 21.45 -13.17 -4.54
CA ASN A 339 20.14 -13.44 -3.96
C ASN A 339 19.02 -12.74 -4.74
N THR A 340 19.26 -11.52 -5.24
CA THR A 340 18.35 -10.83 -6.15
C THR A 340 18.13 -11.66 -7.43
N ALA A 341 19.19 -12.19 -8.04
CA ALA A 341 19.08 -13.03 -9.23
C ALA A 341 18.29 -14.31 -8.95
N VAL A 342 18.52 -14.96 -7.79
CA VAL A 342 17.77 -16.16 -7.36
C VAL A 342 16.29 -15.84 -7.17
N GLN A 343 15.97 -14.76 -6.46
CA GLN A 343 14.56 -14.42 -6.16
C GLN A 343 13.83 -13.92 -7.41
N SER A 344 14.46 -13.06 -8.22
CA SER A 344 13.86 -12.54 -9.44
C SER A 344 13.56 -13.66 -10.45
N SER A 345 14.47 -14.62 -10.62
CA SER A 345 14.27 -15.74 -11.56
C SER A 345 12.98 -16.51 -11.29
N LYS A 346 12.57 -16.63 -10.03
CA LYS A 346 11.35 -17.37 -9.62
C LYS A 346 10.05 -16.78 -10.18
N TYR A 347 10.06 -15.51 -10.60
CA TYR A 347 8.84 -14.81 -11.00
C TYR A 347 8.81 -14.44 -12.48
N ILE A 348 9.88 -14.72 -13.22
CA ILE A 348 9.98 -14.31 -14.64
C ILE A 348 8.98 -15.07 -15.52
N TYR A 349 8.85 -16.39 -15.33
CA TYR A 349 7.87 -17.18 -16.07
C TYR A 349 6.43 -16.74 -15.71
N ALA A 350 6.15 -16.50 -14.43
CA ALA A 350 4.88 -15.96 -13.99
C ALA A 350 4.57 -14.60 -14.63
N LEU A 351 5.56 -13.71 -14.70
CA LEU A 351 5.40 -12.39 -15.33
C LEU A 351 5.09 -12.53 -16.84
N GLY A 352 5.78 -13.40 -17.56
CA GLY A 352 5.52 -13.63 -18.99
C GLY A 352 4.13 -14.18 -19.25
N ILE A 353 3.61 -15.03 -18.36
CA ILE A 353 2.24 -15.56 -18.44
C ILE A 353 1.21 -14.46 -18.09
N LEU A 354 1.48 -13.65 -17.06
CA LEU A 354 0.63 -12.52 -16.71
C LEU A 354 0.45 -11.53 -17.87
N VAL A 355 1.53 -11.24 -18.60
CA VAL A 355 1.47 -10.39 -19.79
C VAL A 355 0.58 -11.00 -20.87
N ASP A 356 0.63 -12.32 -21.07
CA ASP A 356 -0.23 -13.00 -22.04
C ASP A 356 -1.71 -12.98 -21.62
N ILE A 357 -1.99 -13.15 -20.34
CA ILE A 357 -3.37 -13.07 -19.80
C ILE A 357 -3.88 -11.64 -19.93
N ASP A 358 -3.07 -10.64 -19.56
CA ASP A 358 -3.45 -9.22 -19.62
C ASP A 358 -3.81 -8.78 -21.04
N ARG A 359 -3.03 -9.20 -22.04
CA ARG A 359 -3.37 -8.93 -23.47
C ARG A 359 -4.70 -9.54 -23.87
N ARG A 360 -5.03 -10.74 -23.40
CA ARG A 360 -6.31 -11.39 -23.71
C ARG A 360 -7.48 -10.75 -22.97
N ILE A 361 -7.26 -10.23 -21.77
CA ILE A 361 -8.25 -9.41 -21.07
C ILE A 361 -8.53 -8.14 -21.88
N GLU A 362 -7.50 -7.44 -22.37
CA GLU A 362 -7.65 -6.25 -23.21
C GLU A 362 -8.38 -6.55 -24.53
N GLU A 363 -8.11 -7.70 -25.15
CA GLU A 363 -8.84 -8.17 -26.34
C GLU A 363 -10.32 -8.42 -26.00
N TYR A 364 -10.61 -9.09 -24.88
CA TYR A 364 -11.97 -9.33 -24.42
C TYR A 364 -12.74 -8.02 -24.19
N GLU A 365 -12.12 -7.05 -23.49
CA GLU A 365 -12.70 -5.73 -23.26
C GLU A 365 -13.05 -5.01 -24.57
N LYS A 366 -12.18 -5.05 -25.55
CA LYS A 366 -12.39 -4.47 -26.89
C LYS A 366 -13.51 -5.19 -27.67
N GLU A 367 -13.51 -6.52 -27.67
CA GLU A 367 -14.49 -7.34 -28.38
C GLU A 367 -15.92 -7.16 -27.82
N HIS A 368 -16.04 -7.04 -26.50
CA HIS A 368 -17.34 -6.91 -25.82
C HIS A 368 -17.74 -5.45 -25.51
N ASN A 369 -16.85 -4.50 -25.82
CA ASN A 369 -17.03 -3.08 -25.48
C ASN A 369 -17.33 -2.86 -23.99
N VAL A 370 -16.60 -3.55 -23.14
CA VAL A 370 -16.67 -3.44 -21.67
C VAL A 370 -15.36 -2.87 -21.12
N LEU A 371 -15.42 -2.32 -19.91
CA LEU A 371 -14.28 -1.84 -19.15
C LEU A 371 -14.35 -2.43 -17.74
N LEU A 372 -13.26 -3.04 -17.28
CA LEU A 372 -13.20 -3.53 -15.91
C LEU A 372 -13.18 -2.37 -14.91
N LEU A 373 -14.01 -2.50 -13.86
CA LEU A 373 -14.05 -1.50 -12.77
C LEU A 373 -12.67 -1.27 -12.17
N SER A 374 -11.89 -2.31 -12.01
CA SER A 374 -10.53 -2.25 -11.48
C SER A 374 -9.57 -1.40 -12.33
N ASP A 375 -9.85 -1.19 -13.61
CA ASP A 375 -8.97 -0.48 -14.54
C ASP A 375 -9.28 1.02 -14.65
N THR A 376 -10.45 1.42 -14.15
CA THR A 376 -10.92 2.81 -14.25
C THR A 376 -9.92 3.83 -13.71
N ALA A 377 -9.30 3.57 -12.55
CA ALA A 377 -8.33 4.48 -11.96
C ALA A 377 -7.02 4.57 -12.78
N GLY A 378 -6.55 3.44 -13.32
CA GLY A 378 -5.35 3.39 -14.17
C GLY A 378 -5.52 4.10 -15.50
N ILE A 379 -6.65 3.87 -16.15
CA ILE A 379 -6.99 4.51 -17.43
C ILE A 379 -7.14 6.02 -17.23
N LEU A 380 -7.82 6.45 -16.17
CA LEU A 380 -7.94 7.87 -15.86
C LEU A 380 -6.57 8.51 -15.62
N ASN A 381 -5.67 7.82 -14.91
CA ASN A 381 -4.31 8.29 -14.67
C ASN A 381 -3.52 8.45 -15.97
N ALA A 382 -3.61 7.49 -16.90
CA ALA A 382 -2.98 7.58 -18.20
C ALA A 382 -3.50 8.80 -19.00
N VAL A 383 -4.83 9.00 -19.03
CA VAL A 383 -5.45 10.16 -19.70
C VAL A 383 -5.01 11.48 -19.07
N ILE A 384 -4.87 11.55 -17.75
CA ILE A 384 -4.41 12.73 -17.02
C ILE A 384 -2.94 13.04 -17.36
N ASN A 385 -2.09 12.02 -17.42
CA ASN A 385 -0.65 12.20 -17.66
C ASN A 385 -0.32 12.48 -19.13
N GLU A 386 -1.11 11.97 -20.07
CA GLU A 386 -0.89 12.16 -21.51
C GLU A 386 -1.44 13.50 -22.05
N ASN A 387 -2.39 14.10 -21.35
CA ASN A 387 -3.02 15.36 -21.76
C ASN A 387 -2.73 16.48 -20.76
N ASP A 388 -2.65 17.71 -21.24
CA ASP A 388 -2.59 18.88 -20.36
C ASP A 388 -3.82 18.91 -19.44
N ALA A 389 -3.58 18.90 -18.13
CA ALA A 389 -4.60 18.85 -17.09
C ALA A 389 -5.83 19.78 -17.32
N PRO A 390 -5.70 21.00 -17.87
CA PRO A 390 -6.84 21.90 -18.15
C PRO A 390 -7.96 21.27 -18.98
N PHE A 391 -7.63 20.39 -19.93
CA PHE A 391 -8.59 19.78 -20.84
C PHE A 391 -9.56 18.81 -20.14
N ILE A 392 -9.10 18.11 -19.12
CA ILE A 392 -9.93 17.18 -18.34
C ILE A 392 -11.00 17.94 -17.58
N TYR A 393 -10.66 19.10 -17.05
CA TYR A 393 -11.56 19.94 -16.25
C TYR A 393 -12.64 20.63 -17.09
N GLU A 394 -12.31 21.07 -18.30
CA GLU A 394 -13.31 21.61 -19.22
C GLU A 394 -14.39 20.58 -19.57
N LYS A 395 -14.00 19.31 -19.76
CA LYS A 395 -14.92 18.22 -20.10
C LYS A 395 -15.76 17.68 -18.95
N ILE A 396 -15.32 17.74 -17.71
CA ILE A 396 -16.10 17.31 -16.56
C ILE A 396 -17.40 18.14 -16.41
N GLY A 397 -17.51 19.28 -17.14
CA GLY A 397 -18.76 20.04 -17.32
C GLY A 397 -19.40 20.59 -16.05
N THR A 398 -18.94 20.14 -14.92
CA THR A 398 -19.24 20.59 -13.58
C THR A 398 -17.95 21.19 -13.04
N ARG A 399 -17.88 22.50 -12.97
CA ARG A 399 -16.79 23.19 -12.28
C ARG A 399 -16.87 22.85 -10.80
N VAL A 400 -16.22 21.76 -10.40
CA VAL A 400 -16.06 21.43 -8.99
C VAL A 400 -15.05 22.40 -8.41
N ASN A 401 -15.48 23.23 -7.48
CA ASN A 401 -14.66 24.23 -6.83
C ASN A 401 -14.03 23.72 -5.52
N HIS A 402 -14.66 22.72 -4.91
CA HIS A 402 -14.26 22.21 -3.59
C HIS A 402 -14.25 20.69 -3.61
N PHE A 403 -13.13 20.11 -3.23
CA PHE A 403 -12.94 18.67 -3.08
C PHE A 403 -12.87 18.32 -1.60
N MET A 404 -13.65 17.34 -1.19
CA MET A 404 -13.65 16.81 0.17
C MET A 404 -13.44 15.30 0.12
N ILE A 405 -12.36 14.81 0.70
CA ILE A 405 -12.03 13.39 0.70
C ILE A 405 -12.07 12.88 2.15
N ASP A 406 -13.01 11.98 2.42
CA ASP A 406 -13.13 11.29 3.72
C ASP A 406 -12.42 9.94 3.68
N GLU A 407 -12.00 9.45 4.85
CA GLU A 407 -11.24 8.21 5.04
C GLU A 407 -10.00 8.13 4.13
N PHE A 408 -9.28 9.24 4.02
CA PHE A 408 -8.15 9.37 3.09
C PHE A 408 -7.04 8.34 3.30
N GLN A 409 -6.89 7.79 4.52
CA GLN A 409 -5.93 6.71 4.80
C GLN A 409 -6.23 5.41 4.01
N ASP A 410 -7.43 5.28 3.46
CA ASP A 410 -7.83 4.14 2.65
C ASP A 410 -7.70 4.42 1.14
N THR A 411 -7.24 5.63 0.79
CA THR A 411 -6.98 6.02 -0.60
C THR A 411 -5.69 5.37 -1.09
N SER A 412 -5.69 4.89 -2.32
CA SER A 412 -4.53 4.33 -2.97
C SER A 412 -3.65 5.42 -3.61
N LYS A 413 -2.40 5.07 -3.92
CA LYS A 413 -1.47 5.97 -4.61
C LYS A 413 -2.00 6.40 -5.98
N LEU A 414 -2.59 5.48 -6.72
CA LEU A 414 -3.14 5.74 -8.04
C LEU A 414 -4.37 6.66 -7.96
N GLN A 415 -5.26 6.40 -6.99
CA GLN A 415 -6.40 7.27 -6.74
C GLN A 415 -5.96 8.69 -6.36
N TRP A 416 -4.95 8.81 -5.51
CA TRP A 416 -4.39 10.11 -5.15
C TRP A 416 -3.77 10.84 -6.33
N GLN A 417 -3.03 10.15 -7.19
CA GLN A 417 -2.46 10.74 -8.42
C GLN A 417 -3.55 11.32 -9.34
N ASN A 418 -4.75 10.74 -9.33
CA ASN A 418 -5.89 11.27 -10.08
C ASN A 418 -6.55 12.49 -9.40
N PHE A 419 -6.56 12.57 -8.08
CA PHE A 419 -7.14 13.71 -7.36
C PHE A 419 -6.18 14.90 -7.22
N ALA A 420 -4.88 14.67 -7.09
CA ALA A 420 -3.90 15.70 -6.80
C ALA A 420 -3.91 16.84 -7.83
N PRO A 421 -3.98 16.60 -9.16
CA PRO A 421 -4.10 17.67 -10.15
C PRO A 421 -5.40 18.46 -10.03
N LEU A 422 -6.53 17.79 -9.71
CA LEU A 422 -7.83 18.44 -9.50
C LEU A 422 -7.81 19.40 -8.32
N ILE A 423 -7.22 18.96 -7.21
CA ILE A 423 -7.02 19.80 -6.02
C ILE A 423 -6.04 20.94 -6.34
N GLY A 424 -4.97 20.67 -7.08
CA GLY A 424 -4.02 21.70 -7.51
C GLY A 424 -4.69 22.83 -8.31
N GLU A 425 -5.59 22.47 -9.21
CA GLU A 425 -6.38 23.43 -9.99
C GLU A 425 -7.35 24.21 -9.10
N SER A 426 -8.09 23.53 -8.22
CA SER A 426 -8.97 24.18 -7.22
C SER A 426 -8.21 25.21 -6.39
N LEU A 427 -7.03 24.86 -5.91
CA LEU A 427 -6.17 25.74 -5.11
C LEU A 427 -5.65 26.95 -5.91
N SER A 428 -5.43 26.79 -7.23
CA SER A 428 -5.00 27.88 -8.09
C SER A 428 -6.05 28.98 -8.25
N HIS A 429 -7.32 28.63 -8.02
CA HIS A 429 -8.48 29.54 -8.01
C HIS A 429 -8.89 29.98 -6.59
N ASP A 430 -8.01 29.84 -5.60
CA ASP A 430 -8.24 30.20 -4.19
C ASP A 430 -9.42 29.49 -3.51
N HIS A 431 -9.83 28.34 -4.06
CA HIS A 431 -10.88 27.51 -3.43
C HIS A 431 -10.36 26.78 -2.20
N THR A 432 -11.28 26.17 -1.45
CA THR A 432 -10.99 25.44 -0.21
C THR A 432 -11.29 23.97 -0.38
N ASP A 433 -10.30 23.12 -0.14
CA ASP A 433 -10.41 21.68 -0.21
C ASP A 433 -10.14 21.06 1.16
N LEU A 434 -10.62 19.84 1.36
CA LEU A 434 -10.53 19.15 2.63
C LEU A 434 -10.14 17.68 2.45
N ILE A 435 -9.14 17.26 3.19
CA ILE A 435 -8.75 15.87 3.34
C ILE A 435 -8.88 15.49 4.82
N VAL A 436 -9.61 14.41 5.11
CA VAL A 436 -9.81 13.91 6.46
C VAL A 436 -9.44 12.43 6.51
N GLY A 437 -8.66 12.03 7.50
CA GLY A 437 -8.28 10.63 7.67
C GLY A 437 -7.60 10.35 9.02
N ASP A 438 -7.41 9.07 9.29
CA ASP A 438 -6.68 8.56 10.46
C ASP A 438 -5.73 7.45 10.03
N VAL A 439 -4.44 7.73 9.99
CA VAL A 439 -3.38 6.77 9.63
C VAL A 439 -3.51 5.45 10.40
N LYS A 440 -3.90 5.53 11.68
CA LYS A 440 -4.03 4.39 12.59
C LYS A 440 -5.24 3.48 12.28
N GLN A 441 -6.19 3.97 11.46
CA GLN A 441 -7.37 3.23 11.01
C GLN A 441 -7.23 2.66 9.59
N SER A 442 -6.05 2.76 8.96
CA SER A 442 -5.79 2.17 7.65
C SER A 442 -5.72 0.64 7.74
N ILE A 443 -6.77 -0.05 7.27
CA ILE A 443 -6.89 -1.51 7.31
C ILE A 443 -7.05 -2.13 5.91
N TYR A 444 -7.04 -1.33 4.86
CA TYR A 444 -7.27 -1.75 3.48
C TYR A 444 -5.99 -1.84 2.64
N ARG A 445 -4.82 -2.11 3.27
CA ARG A 445 -3.56 -2.28 2.54
C ARG A 445 -3.63 -3.38 1.47
N TRP A 446 -4.42 -4.41 1.70
CA TRP A 446 -4.69 -5.45 0.72
C TRP A 446 -5.48 -4.96 -0.52
N ARG A 447 -6.11 -3.77 -0.44
CA ARG A 447 -6.69 -3.01 -1.55
C ARG A 447 -5.79 -1.86 -2.03
N ASN A 448 -4.49 -1.93 -1.73
CA ASN A 448 -3.47 -0.95 -2.09
C ASN A 448 -3.63 0.44 -1.45
N SER A 449 -4.38 0.56 -0.33
CA SER A 449 -4.37 1.82 0.42
C SER A 449 -2.97 2.13 0.93
N ASP A 450 -2.60 3.40 0.88
CA ASP A 450 -1.30 3.88 1.32
C ASP A 450 -1.45 4.98 2.37
N TRP A 451 -1.35 4.58 3.65
CA TRP A 451 -1.46 5.49 4.78
C TRP A 451 -0.38 6.59 4.78
N SER A 452 0.76 6.35 4.12
CA SER A 452 1.86 7.32 4.05
C SER A 452 1.47 8.57 3.25
N LEU A 453 0.48 8.47 2.37
CA LEU A 453 -0.07 9.62 1.64
C LEU A 453 -0.60 10.70 2.57
N LEU A 454 -1.35 10.33 3.62
CA LEU A 454 -1.87 11.29 4.60
C LEU A 454 -0.75 11.90 5.45
N ASN A 455 0.31 11.16 5.68
CA ASN A 455 1.38 11.58 6.58
C ASN A 455 2.40 12.48 5.89
N GLU A 456 2.78 12.17 4.66
CA GLU A 456 3.85 12.83 3.90
C GLU A 456 3.50 13.09 2.43
N GLY A 457 2.70 12.22 1.81
CA GLY A 457 2.46 12.22 0.37
C GLY A 457 1.70 13.45 -0.13
N VAL A 458 0.72 13.93 0.63
CA VAL A 458 -0.03 15.17 0.30
C VAL A 458 0.89 16.38 0.41
N GLN A 459 1.63 16.48 1.49
CA GLN A 459 2.51 17.62 1.77
C GLN A 459 3.65 17.75 0.77
N SER A 460 4.11 16.64 0.20
CA SER A 460 5.20 16.64 -0.78
C SER A 460 4.82 17.27 -2.13
N LEU A 461 3.52 17.34 -2.45
CA LEU A 461 3.01 17.83 -3.73
C LEU A 461 2.63 19.32 -3.70
N PHE A 462 2.32 19.87 -2.51
CA PHE A 462 1.84 21.24 -2.35
C PHE A 462 2.82 22.10 -1.57
N ARG A 463 2.85 23.41 -1.87
CA ARG A 463 3.68 24.35 -1.11
C ARG A 463 3.12 24.53 0.31
N PRO A 464 3.95 24.80 1.33
CA PRO A 464 3.50 25.01 2.71
C PRO A 464 2.44 26.10 2.87
N SER A 465 2.40 27.09 1.96
CA SER A 465 1.39 28.15 1.94
C SER A 465 0.02 27.72 1.40
N GLN A 466 -0.06 26.58 0.73
CA GLN A 466 -1.28 26.07 0.09
C GLN A 466 -2.08 25.13 0.98
N TYR A 467 -1.49 24.60 2.06
CA TYR A 467 -2.19 23.69 2.96
C TYR A 467 -2.07 24.08 4.43
N SER A 468 -2.96 23.56 5.23
CA SER A 468 -2.93 23.67 6.69
C SER A 468 -3.26 22.30 7.32
N GLU A 469 -2.48 21.90 8.31
CA GLU A 469 -2.72 20.65 9.05
C GLU A 469 -3.35 20.93 10.41
N ARG A 470 -4.28 20.05 10.79
CA ARG A 470 -4.90 20.08 12.11
C ARG A 470 -5.07 18.67 12.65
N SER A 471 -4.52 18.42 13.82
CA SER A 471 -4.76 17.17 14.54
C SER A 471 -6.05 17.27 15.37
N MET A 472 -6.92 16.28 15.22
CA MET A 472 -8.18 16.15 15.95
C MET A 472 -8.00 15.08 17.03
N ASN A 473 -7.57 15.50 18.22
CA ASN A 473 -7.19 14.59 19.30
C ASN A 473 -8.19 14.56 20.48
N MET A 474 -9.30 15.29 20.41
CA MET A 474 -10.33 15.27 21.43
C MET A 474 -11.30 14.12 21.20
N ASN A 475 -11.41 13.19 22.15
CA ASN A 475 -12.32 12.05 22.05
C ASN A 475 -13.68 12.36 22.69
N TYR A 476 -14.73 12.37 21.86
CA TYR A 476 -16.12 12.59 22.26
C TYR A 476 -16.92 11.30 22.43
N ARG A 477 -16.31 10.13 22.13
CA ARG A 477 -16.99 8.82 22.11
C ARG A 477 -16.83 8.06 23.41
N SER A 478 -15.61 8.01 23.93
CA SER A 478 -15.20 7.09 24.99
C SER A 478 -14.97 7.80 26.32
N CYS A 479 -15.12 7.07 27.44
CA CYS A 479 -14.80 7.55 28.77
C CYS A 479 -13.28 7.61 29.01
N ALA A 480 -12.88 8.30 30.09
CA ALA A 480 -11.47 8.57 30.39
C ALA A 480 -10.63 7.28 30.50
N CYS A 481 -11.11 6.27 31.23
CA CYS A 481 -10.34 5.06 31.47
C CYS A 481 -10.01 4.30 30.17
N ILE A 482 -10.91 4.30 29.16
CA ILE A 482 -10.68 3.65 27.85
C ILE A 482 -9.65 4.46 27.05
N VAL A 483 -9.78 5.78 27.03
CA VAL A 483 -8.85 6.65 26.29
C VAL A 483 -7.44 6.57 26.89
N GLU A 484 -7.31 6.61 28.21
CA GLU A 484 -6.01 6.48 28.88
C GLU A 484 -5.36 5.12 28.67
N PHE A 485 -6.16 4.05 28.74
CA PHE A 485 -5.67 2.70 28.42
C PHE A 485 -5.15 2.63 26.99
N ASN A 486 -5.94 3.10 26.03
CA ASN A 486 -5.56 3.08 24.61
C ASN A 486 -4.29 3.91 24.36
N ASN A 487 -4.20 5.12 24.93
CA ASN A 487 -3.00 5.97 24.80
C ASN A 487 -1.73 5.24 25.27
N ARG A 488 -1.83 4.50 26.39
CA ARG A 488 -0.70 3.75 26.94
C ARG A 488 -0.36 2.53 26.09
N ILE A 489 -1.37 1.68 25.82
CA ILE A 489 -1.10 0.39 25.16
C ILE A 489 -0.56 0.57 23.74
N PHE A 490 -1.17 1.47 22.96
CA PHE A 490 -0.75 1.68 21.59
C PHE A 490 0.58 2.43 21.47
N GLY A 491 0.86 3.38 22.38
CA GLY A 491 2.16 4.04 22.41
C GLY A 491 3.29 3.08 22.72
N GLU A 492 3.11 2.23 23.74
CA GLU A 492 4.13 1.24 24.10
C GLU A 492 4.25 0.11 23.07
N ALA A 493 3.13 -0.34 22.51
CA ALA A 493 3.14 -1.35 21.47
C ALA A 493 3.87 -0.87 20.21
N ALA A 494 3.65 0.36 19.76
CA ALA A 494 4.34 0.94 18.61
C ALA A 494 5.86 0.97 18.84
N ARG A 495 6.30 1.41 20.01
CA ARG A 495 7.71 1.46 20.41
C ARG A 495 8.36 0.06 20.42
N LEU A 496 7.68 -0.91 21.03
CA LEU A 496 8.19 -2.28 21.10
C LEU A 496 8.27 -2.96 19.73
N LEU A 497 7.25 -2.74 18.89
CA LEU A 497 7.24 -3.28 17.52
C LEU A 497 8.34 -2.67 16.65
N GLN A 498 8.58 -1.36 16.77
CA GLN A 498 9.68 -0.72 16.08
C GLN A 498 11.03 -1.29 16.51
N GLN A 499 11.29 -1.37 17.80
CA GLN A 499 12.54 -1.95 18.33
C GLN A 499 12.74 -3.41 17.94
N LYS A 500 11.65 -4.19 17.89
CA LYS A 500 11.72 -5.57 17.43
C LYS A 500 12.12 -5.65 15.95
N LEU A 501 11.49 -4.84 15.11
CA LEU A 501 11.77 -4.82 13.68
C LEU A 501 13.18 -4.29 13.38
N GLU A 502 13.64 -3.26 14.08
CA GLU A 502 15.02 -2.75 13.97
C GLU A 502 16.05 -3.83 14.30
N ARG A 503 15.86 -4.60 15.39
CA ARG A 503 16.73 -5.74 15.72
C ARG A 503 16.71 -6.82 14.63
N GLU A 504 15.54 -7.16 14.10
CA GLU A 504 15.44 -8.15 13.01
C GLU A 504 16.17 -7.68 11.75
N ILE A 505 16.16 -6.37 11.46
CA ILE A 505 16.89 -5.77 10.35
C ILE A 505 18.41 -5.81 10.64
N GLU A 506 18.84 -5.43 11.85
CA GLU A 506 20.26 -5.48 12.25
C GLU A 506 20.82 -6.92 12.22
N GLU A 507 20.03 -7.91 12.65
CA GLU A 507 20.40 -9.32 12.60
C GLU A 507 20.37 -9.91 11.18
N SER A 508 19.69 -9.26 10.26
CA SER A 508 19.62 -9.66 8.86
C SER A 508 20.89 -9.21 8.12
N ALA A 509 21.23 -9.89 7.02
CA ALA A 509 22.33 -9.47 6.14
C ALA A 509 21.94 -8.31 5.20
N LEU A 510 20.97 -7.49 5.58
CA LEU A 510 20.50 -6.36 4.79
C LEU A 510 21.50 -5.21 4.85
N VAL A 511 21.62 -4.48 3.75
CA VAL A 511 22.48 -3.30 3.66
C VAL A 511 21.89 -2.20 4.54
N GLU A 512 22.72 -1.57 5.36
CA GLU A 512 22.34 -0.46 6.23
C GLU A 512 21.62 0.65 5.43
N GLY A 513 20.47 1.10 5.90
CA GLY A 513 19.65 2.13 5.22
C GLY A 513 18.68 1.62 4.15
N SER A 514 18.61 0.31 3.87
CA SER A 514 17.67 -0.26 2.89
C SER A 514 16.21 -0.31 3.36
N PHE A 515 15.97 -0.11 4.67
CA PHE A 515 14.63 -0.10 5.27
C PHE A 515 14.42 1.12 6.17
N ASP A 516 13.34 1.85 5.90
CA ASP A 516 12.87 2.95 6.75
C ASP A 516 11.71 2.46 7.62
N VAL A 517 11.99 2.20 8.89
CA VAL A 517 11.00 1.73 9.86
C VAL A 517 10.22 2.94 10.38
N LYS A 518 8.93 3.00 10.08
CA LYS A 518 8.07 4.17 10.37
C LYS A 518 6.94 3.88 11.36
N ILE A 519 7.06 2.84 12.20
CA ILE A 519 5.98 2.45 13.10
C ILE A 519 5.71 3.56 14.13
N GLU A 520 6.72 4.03 14.85
CA GLU A 520 6.56 5.12 15.80
C GLU A 520 6.07 6.40 15.13
N LYS A 521 6.53 6.70 13.92
CA LYS A 521 6.09 7.87 13.16
C LYS A 521 4.61 7.80 12.79
N ALA A 522 4.11 6.61 12.42
CA ALA A 522 2.70 6.38 12.12
C ALA A 522 1.80 6.57 13.36
N TYR A 523 2.36 6.35 14.54
CA TYR A 523 1.68 6.45 15.82
C TYR A 523 2.05 7.71 16.63
N ALA A 524 2.77 8.67 16.07
CA ALA A 524 3.25 9.86 16.79
C ALA A 524 2.13 10.73 17.40
N ASP A 525 0.93 10.73 16.79
CA ASP A 525 -0.23 11.52 17.21
C ASP A 525 -1.29 10.68 17.96
N ILE A 526 -0.87 9.61 18.65
CA ILE A 526 -1.79 8.67 19.32
C ILE A 526 -2.50 9.27 20.52
N GLY A 527 -1.89 10.25 21.17
CA GLY A 527 -2.38 10.85 22.41
C GLY A 527 -3.72 11.56 22.23
N GLN A 528 -4.80 10.95 22.69
CA GLN A 528 -6.14 11.57 22.74
C GLN A 528 -6.42 12.20 24.08
N ARG A 529 -7.18 13.31 24.07
CA ARG A 529 -7.78 13.94 25.24
C ARG A 529 -9.26 13.58 25.33
N VAL A 530 -9.78 13.50 26.54
CA VAL A 530 -11.20 13.20 26.77
C VAL A 530 -12.00 14.50 26.77
N ALA A 531 -13.13 14.52 26.08
CA ALA A 531 -14.04 15.66 26.14
C ALA A 531 -14.67 15.79 27.54
N ASP A 532 -14.90 17.03 27.98
CA ASP A 532 -15.43 17.33 29.32
C ASP A 532 -16.75 16.59 29.63
N SER A 533 -17.59 16.42 28.61
CA SER A 533 -18.84 15.65 28.68
C SER A 533 -18.65 14.17 29.05
N ASN A 534 -17.48 13.62 28.83
CA ASN A 534 -17.16 12.20 29.01
C ASN A 534 -16.21 11.93 30.19
N LEU A 535 -15.72 12.98 30.88
CA LEU A 535 -14.78 12.84 32.02
C LEU A 535 -15.39 12.03 33.16
N LEU A 536 -16.68 12.25 33.45
CA LEU A 536 -17.39 11.57 34.53
C LEU A 536 -18.10 10.28 34.11
N ARG A 537 -18.01 9.89 32.83
CA ARG A 537 -18.59 8.61 32.38
C ARG A 537 -17.80 7.43 32.92
N SER A 538 -18.53 6.50 33.53
CA SER A 538 -17.95 5.24 33.97
C SER A 538 -17.59 4.38 32.74
N GLY A 539 -16.51 3.63 32.82
CA GLY A 539 -16.07 2.67 31.84
C GLY A 539 -15.27 1.56 32.50
N HIS A 540 -15.08 0.48 31.78
CA HIS A 540 -14.34 -0.67 32.25
C HIS A 540 -13.36 -1.15 31.18
N VAL A 541 -12.16 -1.51 31.60
CA VAL A 541 -11.14 -2.18 30.79
C VAL A 541 -10.73 -3.44 31.50
N SER A 542 -10.83 -4.58 30.84
CA SER A 542 -10.28 -5.85 31.34
C SER A 542 -9.27 -6.41 30.35
N VAL A 543 -8.19 -6.97 30.87
CA VAL A 543 -7.16 -7.64 30.09
C VAL A 543 -7.07 -9.07 30.57
N THR A 544 -7.33 -10.01 29.67
CA THR A 544 -7.20 -11.45 29.96
C THR A 544 -6.05 -11.99 29.14
N MET A 545 -5.17 -12.74 29.80
CA MET A 545 -4.03 -13.40 29.17
C MET A 545 -4.24 -14.90 29.19
N TRP A 546 -4.04 -15.52 28.05
CA TRP A 546 -4.03 -16.98 27.92
C TRP A 546 -2.64 -17.41 27.48
N GLU A 547 -2.19 -18.51 28.02
CA GLU A 547 -0.98 -19.19 27.60
C GLU A 547 -1.39 -20.57 27.08
N SER A 548 -0.97 -20.90 25.86
CA SER A 548 -1.24 -22.20 25.27
C SER A 548 -0.06 -22.66 24.43
N ASP A 549 0.31 -23.92 24.58
CA ASP A 549 1.41 -24.54 23.84
C ASP A 549 1.05 -24.78 22.36
N LYS A 550 -0.25 -24.78 22.01
CA LYS A 550 -0.73 -24.99 20.65
C LYS A 550 -1.62 -23.85 20.18
N LYS A 551 -1.40 -23.43 18.95
CA LYS A 551 -2.14 -22.34 18.31
C LYS A 551 -3.66 -22.61 18.24
N GLU A 552 -4.07 -23.86 18.02
CA GLU A 552 -5.48 -24.27 17.95
C GLU A 552 -6.17 -24.17 19.31
N ASP A 553 -5.50 -24.59 20.38
CA ASP A 553 -6.01 -24.50 21.74
C ASP A 553 -6.15 -23.05 22.18
N PHE A 554 -5.20 -22.18 21.80
CA PHE A 554 -5.28 -20.74 22.06
C PHE A 554 -6.53 -20.11 21.45
N TYR A 555 -6.88 -20.45 20.20
CA TYR A 555 -8.08 -19.91 19.56
C TYR A 555 -9.36 -20.42 20.22
N ASN A 556 -9.43 -21.68 20.58
CA ASN A 556 -10.60 -22.27 21.23
C ASN A 556 -10.82 -21.66 22.63
N ASP A 557 -9.77 -21.50 23.43
CA ASP A 557 -9.83 -20.90 24.77
C ASP A 557 -10.13 -19.40 24.73
N SER A 558 -9.72 -18.70 23.68
CA SER A 558 -9.99 -17.26 23.52
C SER A 558 -11.42 -16.94 23.07
N LEU A 559 -12.14 -17.92 22.52
CA LEU A 559 -13.54 -17.79 22.06
C LEU A 559 -14.57 -18.28 23.09
N ALA A 560 -14.15 -19.00 24.12
CA ALA A 560 -14.97 -19.45 25.23
C ALA A 560 -15.07 -18.38 26.33
#